data_ce7dc74bd05ea15fcbbec5e6accd0538
#
_entry.id   ce7dc74bd05ea15fcbbec5e6accd0538
#
_cell.length_a   1.000
_cell.length_b   1.000
_cell.length_c   1.000
_cell.angle_alpha   90.00
_cell.angle_beta   90.00
_cell.angle_gamma   90.00
#
_symmetry.space_group_name_H-M   'P 1'
#
loop_
_entity.id
_entity.type
_entity.pdbx_description
1 polymer ?
#
loop_
_entity_poly.entity_id
_entity_poly.type
_entity_poly.pdbx_seq_one_letter_code
_entity_poly.pdbx_strand_id
1 'polypeptide(L)'
;MLRGHADEITSRDLYSEHYEPVEERGFITRDFGGFTLGYSPDGVGVLGDFGIECKSRVQKHHIKTIISNEVPTEHMLQLQTGLLITEWDYIDYISYCGGMPLWVIRVAPIAGFQDAILEAGENFERQVQEQVGIYDTRTLGEFIKTEREADEQGIVFQ
;
A
#
# COMPACT_ATOMS: atom_id res chain seq x y z
N MET A 1 3.53 10.05 -13.58
CA MET A 1 3.02 8.67 -13.56
C MET A 1 3.88 7.69 -14.39
N LEU A 2 4.21 7.95 -15.65
CA LEU A 2 4.96 6.99 -16.49
C LEU A 2 6.38 6.62 -15.96
N ARG A 3 7.12 7.58 -15.39
CA ARG A 3 8.47 7.32 -14.88
C ARG A 3 8.45 6.40 -13.65
N GLY A 4 7.52 6.59 -12.70
CA GLY A 4 7.45 5.78 -11.49
C GLY A 4 7.25 4.30 -11.80
N HIS A 5 6.35 3.98 -12.71
CA HIS A 5 6.07 2.60 -13.11
C HIS A 5 7.25 1.93 -13.85
N ALA A 6 7.95 2.65 -14.74
CA ALA A 6 9.15 2.11 -15.40
C ALA A 6 10.29 1.85 -14.41
N ASP A 7 10.52 2.77 -13.45
CA ASP A 7 11.53 2.63 -12.41
C ASP A 7 11.21 1.47 -11.44
N GLU A 8 9.91 1.22 -11.15
CA GLU A 8 9.43 0.10 -10.35
C GLU A 8 9.78 -1.25 -11.01
N ILE A 9 9.43 -1.42 -12.30
CA ILE A 9 9.80 -2.63 -13.06
C ILE A 9 11.32 -2.83 -13.03
N THR A 10 12.09 -1.79 -13.35
CA THR A 10 13.56 -1.88 -13.36
C THR A 10 14.13 -2.24 -12.00
N SER A 11 13.62 -1.65 -10.92
CA SER A 11 14.12 -1.93 -9.56
C SER A 11 13.75 -3.34 -9.08
N ARG A 12 12.55 -3.84 -9.44
CA ARG A 12 12.13 -5.22 -9.18
C ARG A 12 13.01 -6.22 -9.92
N ASP A 13 13.29 -5.98 -11.20
CA ASP A 13 14.12 -6.87 -12.02
C ASP A 13 15.56 -6.93 -11.46
N LEU A 14 16.14 -5.78 -11.10
CA LEU A 14 17.45 -5.72 -10.45
C LEU A 14 17.48 -6.42 -9.10
N TYR A 15 16.42 -6.27 -8.29
CA TYR A 15 16.32 -7.00 -7.02
C TYR A 15 16.25 -8.51 -7.26
N SER A 16 15.40 -8.94 -8.20
CA SER A 16 15.23 -10.37 -8.53
C SER A 16 16.50 -11.00 -9.06
N GLU A 17 17.34 -10.25 -9.80
CA GLU A 17 18.61 -10.73 -10.33
C GLU A 17 19.72 -10.83 -9.27
N HIS A 18 19.77 -9.86 -8.32
CA HIS A 18 20.92 -9.69 -7.43
C HIS A 18 20.68 -10.06 -5.97
N TYR A 19 19.42 -10.23 -5.55
CA TYR A 19 19.05 -10.60 -4.19
C TYR A 19 18.27 -11.91 -4.17
N GLU A 20 16.94 -11.85 -4.26
CA GLU A 20 16.08 -13.02 -4.21
C GLU A 20 15.03 -12.97 -5.33
N PRO A 21 14.76 -14.08 -6.05
CA PRO A 21 13.76 -14.10 -7.10
C PRO A 21 12.37 -13.72 -6.59
N VAL A 22 11.74 -12.78 -7.28
CA VAL A 22 10.38 -12.32 -6.99
C VAL A 22 9.51 -12.38 -8.23
N GLU A 23 8.23 -12.59 -8.02
CA GLU A 23 7.18 -12.60 -9.05
C GLU A 23 6.20 -11.46 -8.83
N GLU A 24 5.59 -10.97 -9.91
CA GLU A 24 4.50 -10.02 -9.83
C GLU A 24 3.27 -10.68 -9.21
N ARG A 25 2.64 -9.99 -8.27
CA ARG A 25 1.43 -10.45 -7.61
C ARG A 25 0.37 -9.36 -7.65
N GLY A 26 -0.88 -9.78 -7.83
CA GLY A 26 -2.00 -8.85 -7.79
C GLY A 26 -2.33 -8.36 -6.38
N PHE A 27 -3.42 -7.60 -6.29
CA PHE A 27 -3.93 -7.04 -5.05
C PHE A 27 -4.33 -8.12 -4.05
N ILE A 28 -3.85 -8.03 -2.82
CA ILE A 28 -4.10 -8.97 -1.72
C ILE A 28 -5.03 -8.28 -0.73
N THR A 29 -6.05 -8.97 -0.25
CA THR A 29 -6.97 -8.46 0.76
C THR A 29 -7.05 -9.40 1.95
N ARG A 30 -7.32 -8.84 3.14
CA ARG A 30 -7.62 -9.59 4.34
C ARG A 30 -8.80 -8.96 5.08
N ASP A 31 -9.76 -9.80 5.45
CA ASP A 31 -10.91 -9.43 6.27
C ASP A 31 -10.53 -9.56 7.76
N PHE A 32 -10.81 -8.51 8.54
CA PHE A 32 -10.58 -8.43 9.98
C PHE A 32 -11.88 -8.53 10.78
N GLY A 33 -12.98 -9.02 10.16
CA GLY A 33 -14.27 -9.25 10.81
C GLY A 33 -15.19 -8.03 10.87
N GLY A 34 -14.70 -6.84 10.69
CA GLY A 34 -15.47 -5.59 10.69
C GLY A 34 -15.08 -4.65 9.55
N PHE A 35 -13.90 -4.86 8.99
CA PHE A 35 -13.36 -4.11 7.85
C PHE A 35 -12.36 -4.96 7.06
N THR A 36 -12.09 -4.56 5.85
CA THR A 36 -11.13 -5.22 4.96
C THR A 36 -9.99 -4.27 4.64
N LEU A 37 -8.76 -4.73 4.77
CA LEU A 37 -7.59 -4.03 4.27
C LEU A 37 -7.09 -4.67 2.98
N GLY A 38 -6.46 -3.87 2.13
CA GLY A 38 -5.86 -4.30 0.88
C GLY A 38 -4.43 -3.80 0.71
N TYR A 39 -3.60 -4.59 0.05
CA TYR A 39 -2.22 -4.28 -0.26
C TYR A 39 -1.85 -4.78 -1.65
N SER A 40 -1.12 -3.98 -2.39
CA SER A 40 -0.56 -4.34 -3.70
C SER A 40 0.96 -4.31 -3.59
N PRO A 41 1.62 -5.46 -3.44
CA PRO A 41 3.08 -5.52 -3.43
C PRO A 41 3.64 -5.29 -4.83
N ASP A 42 4.84 -4.73 -4.92
CA ASP A 42 5.55 -4.58 -6.20
C ASP A 42 6.23 -5.87 -6.66
N GLY A 43 6.33 -6.85 -5.75
CA GLY A 43 6.74 -8.23 -6.02
C GLY A 43 6.65 -9.10 -4.78
N VAL A 44 6.59 -10.40 -4.98
CA VAL A 44 6.48 -11.42 -3.92
C VAL A 44 7.52 -12.50 -4.15
N GLY A 45 8.20 -12.94 -3.11
CA GLY A 45 9.13 -14.06 -3.17
C GLY A 45 8.47 -15.32 -3.71
N VAL A 46 9.20 -16.14 -4.45
CA VAL A 46 8.66 -17.33 -5.11
C VAL A 46 8.00 -18.30 -4.11
N LEU A 47 8.48 -18.35 -2.86
CA LEU A 47 7.88 -19.16 -1.80
C LEU A 47 6.67 -18.49 -1.14
N GLY A 48 6.42 -17.21 -1.41
CA GLY A 48 5.28 -16.47 -0.89
C GLY A 48 5.42 -16.01 0.57
N ASP A 49 6.63 -15.98 1.12
CA ASP A 49 6.96 -15.70 2.51
C ASP A 49 7.47 -14.27 2.76
N PHE A 50 7.77 -13.52 1.70
CA PHE A 50 8.16 -12.12 1.76
C PHE A 50 7.67 -11.33 0.55
N GLY A 51 7.70 -10.01 0.67
CA GLY A 51 7.40 -9.10 -0.44
C GLY A 51 8.45 -8.01 -0.62
N ILE A 52 8.32 -7.27 -1.71
CA ILE A 52 9.12 -6.09 -1.97
C ILE A 52 8.22 -4.87 -2.23
N GLU A 53 8.72 -3.70 -1.86
CA GLU A 53 8.10 -2.40 -2.13
C GLU A 53 9.14 -1.47 -2.75
N CYS A 54 8.94 -1.12 -4.03
CA CYS A 54 9.87 -0.33 -4.82
C CYS A 54 9.47 1.15 -4.83
N LYS A 55 10.38 2.04 -4.48
CA LYS A 55 10.13 3.49 -4.53
C LYS A 55 11.13 4.19 -5.45
N SER A 56 10.63 4.70 -6.59
CA SER A 56 11.37 5.63 -7.44
C SER A 56 11.58 6.94 -6.68
N ARG A 57 12.84 7.30 -6.44
CA ARG A 57 13.20 8.48 -5.65
C ARG A 57 14.00 9.48 -6.47
N VAL A 58 13.84 10.76 -6.18
CA VAL A 58 14.79 11.76 -6.65
C VAL A 58 16.08 11.66 -5.86
N GLN A 59 17.21 12.00 -6.48
CA GLN A 59 18.57 11.84 -5.93
C GLN A 59 18.70 12.31 -4.47
N LYS A 60 18.17 13.47 -4.12
CA LYS A 60 18.22 14.02 -2.77
C LYS A 60 17.62 13.09 -1.71
N HIS A 61 16.45 12.52 -2.00
CA HIS A 61 15.76 11.64 -1.07
C HIS A 61 16.39 10.26 -1.01
N HIS A 62 16.87 9.76 -2.16
CA HIS A 62 17.62 8.51 -2.22
C HIS A 62 18.90 8.55 -1.39
N ILE A 63 19.71 9.60 -1.54
CA ILE A 63 20.93 9.81 -0.73
C ILE A 63 20.58 9.86 0.77
N LYS A 64 19.51 10.56 1.15
CA LYS A 64 19.07 10.61 2.54
C LYS A 64 18.77 9.23 3.09
N THR A 65 18.04 8.40 2.33
CA THR A 65 17.73 7.01 2.69
C THR A 65 19.00 6.15 2.85
N ILE A 66 19.98 6.31 1.95
CA ILE A 66 21.28 5.61 2.05
C ILE A 66 22.03 6.02 3.32
N ILE A 67 22.11 7.32 3.60
CA ILE A 67 22.87 7.84 4.75
C ILE A 67 22.23 7.45 6.09
N SER A 68 20.91 7.55 6.21
CA SER A 68 20.21 7.17 7.45
C SER A 68 20.11 5.66 7.62
N ASN A 69 20.12 4.90 6.52
CA ASN A 69 19.79 3.49 6.46
C ASN A 69 18.43 3.16 7.13
N GLU A 70 17.49 4.08 6.98
CA GLU A 70 16.14 3.95 7.55
C GLU A 70 15.10 4.16 6.46
N VAL A 71 14.00 3.41 6.55
CA VAL A 71 12.84 3.63 5.68
C VAL A 71 12.22 4.98 6.02
N PRO A 72 11.95 5.84 5.02
CA PRO A 72 11.22 7.08 5.26
C PRO A 72 9.86 6.83 5.93
N THR A 73 9.55 7.61 6.96
CA THR A 73 8.34 7.44 7.80
C THR A 73 7.05 7.45 6.99
N GLU A 74 7.01 8.19 5.88
CA GLU A 74 5.87 8.23 4.97
C GLU A 74 5.53 6.87 4.32
N HIS A 75 6.47 5.92 4.29
CA HIS A 75 6.27 4.58 3.70
C HIS A 75 6.01 3.50 4.74
N MET A 76 6.32 3.76 6.03
CA MET A 76 6.18 2.74 7.09
C MET A 76 4.75 2.23 7.26
N LEU A 77 3.75 3.11 7.14
CA LEU A 77 2.35 2.69 7.25
C LEU A 77 1.98 1.68 6.15
N GLN A 78 2.38 1.92 4.91
CA GLN A 78 2.14 1.01 3.78
C GLN A 78 2.79 -0.35 4.03
N LEU A 79 4.07 -0.37 4.43
CA LEU A 79 4.82 -1.60 4.69
C LEU A 79 4.23 -2.40 5.85
N GLN A 80 3.89 -1.76 6.95
CA GLN A 80 3.29 -2.43 8.12
C GLN A 80 1.88 -2.93 7.83
N THR A 81 1.11 -2.22 6.99
CA THR A 81 -0.20 -2.69 6.51
C THR A 81 -0.03 -3.92 5.61
N GLY A 82 0.95 -3.91 4.70
CA GLY A 82 1.28 -5.07 3.88
C GLY A 82 1.62 -6.29 4.73
N LEU A 83 2.53 -6.14 5.70
CA LEU A 83 2.91 -7.20 6.64
C LEU A 83 1.74 -7.71 7.48
N LEU A 84 0.84 -6.82 7.92
CA LEU A 84 -0.36 -7.19 8.66
C LEU A 84 -1.34 -8.03 7.83
N ILE A 85 -1.51 -7.68 6.54
CA ILE A 85 -2.41 -8.39 5.63
C ILE A 85 -1.86 -9.77 5.25
N THR A 86 -0.58 -9.84 4.94
CA THR A 86 0.05 -11.01 4.32
C THR A 86 0.63 -11.99 5.32
N GLU A 87 0.90 -11.53 6.55
CA GLU A 87 1.61 -12.29 7.60
C GLU A 87 3.02 -12.74 7.17
N TRP A 88 3.64 -12.01 6.23
CA TRP A 88 5.01 -12.26 5.83
C TRP A 88 6.01 -11.94 6.93
N ASP A 89 7.15 -12.63 6.89
CA ASP A 89 8.25 -12.41 7.82
C ASP A 89 8.88 -11.03 7.65
N TYR A 90 8.91 -10.51 6.40
CA TYR A 90 9.43 -9.19 6.07
C TYR A 90 8.93 -8.65 4.73
N ILE A 91 9.10 -7.35 4.54
CA ILE A 91 9.06 -6.68 3.23
C ILE A 91 10.39 -5.95 3.03
N ASP A 92 11.04 -6.18 1.90
CA ASP A 92 12.24 -5.43 1.53
C ASP A 92 11.82 -4.12 0.82
N TYR A 93 12.07 -3.02 1.49
CA TYR A 93 11.90 -1.68 0.94
C TYR A 93 13.05 -1.34 0.02
N ILE A 94 12.76 -1.01 -1.23
CA ILE A 94 13.75 -0.71 -2.26
C ILE A 94 13.67 0.78 -2.61
N SER A 95 14.74 1.50 -2.31
CA SER A 95 14.92 2.87 -2.79
C SER A 95 15.70 2.86 -4.09
N TYR A 96 15.09 3.33 -5.17
CA TYR A 96 15.68 3.36 -6.50
C TYR A 96 15.86 4.79 -7.01
N CYS A 97 17.03 5.07 -7.57
CA CYS A 97 17.32 6.27 -8.33
C CYS A 97 18.28 5.89 -9.47
N GLY A 98 17.85 5.99 -10.72
CA GLY A 98 18.66 5.61 -11.88
C GLY A 98 20.05 6.25 -11.86
N GLY A 99 21.08 5.46 -12.11
CA GLY A 99 22.49 5.86 -12.05
C GLY A 99 23.11 5.87 -10.64
N MET A 100 22.38 5.42 -9.62
CA MET A 100 22.84 5.28 -8.24
C MET A 100 22.72 3.82 -7.77
N PRO A 101 23.40 3.43 -6.66
CA PRO A 101 23.26 2.07 -6.11
C PRO A 101 21.81 1.75 -5.73
N LEU A 102 21.36 0.54 -5.99
CA LEU A 102 20.08 0.04 -5.44
C LEU A 102 20.22 -0.08 -3.93
N TRP A 103 19.27 0.50 -3.17
CA TRP A 103 19.34 0.48 -1.71
C TRP A 103 18.15 -0.28 -1.13
N VAL A 104 18.43 -1.35 -0.41
CA VAL A 104 17.44 -2.27 0.13
C VAL A 104 17.47 -2.24 1.64
N ILE A 105 16.30 -2.09 2.28
CA ILE A 105 16.14 -2.09 3.73
C ILE A 105 15.06 -3.11 4.09
N ARG A 106 15.41 -4.13 4.86
CA ARG A 106 14.47 -5.14 5.33
C ARG A 106 13.64 -4.61 6.48
N VAL A 107 12.33 -4.77 6.37
CA VAL A 107 11.34 -4.33 7.36
C VAL A 107 10.57 -5.53 7.87
N ALA A 108 10.66 -5.78 9.16
CA ALA A 108 9.88 -6.80 9.86
C ALA A 108 8.59 -6.21 10.47
N PRO A 109 7.61 -7.05 10.85
CA PRO A 109 6.42 -6.61 11.55
C PRO A 109 6.75 -5.89 12.86
N ILE A 110 6.04 -4.78 13.11
CA ILE A 110 6.15 -4.00 14.35
C ILE A 110 4.78 -4.02 15.04
N ALA A 111 4.64 -4.77 16.12
CA ALA A 111 3.37 -5.01 16.81
C ALA A 111 2.61 -3.71 17.11
N GLY A 112 3.27 -2.72 17.72
CA GLY A 112 2.61 -1.45 18.03
C GLY A 112 2.11 -0.66 16.81
N PHE A 113 2.74 -0.82 15.63
CA PHE A 113 2.21 -0.27 14.38
C PHE A 113 0.98 -1.03 13.91
N GLN A 114 1.02 -2.34 13.98
CA GLN A 114 -0.09 -3.19 13.54
C GLN A 114 -1.32 -3.01 14.43
N ASP A 115 -1.14 -2.94 15.74
CA ASP A 115 -2.21 -2.62 16.68
C ASP A 115 -2.87 -1.27 16.37
N ALA A 116 -2.08 -0.25 16.09
CA ALA A 116 -2.59 1.07 15.72
C ALA A 116 -3.35 1.07 14.39
N ILE A 117 -2.93 0.25 13.40
CA ILE A 117 -3.63 0.08 12.12
C ILE A 117 -5.00 -0.56 12.36
N LEU A 118 -5.06 -1.61 13.17
CA LEU A 118 -6.31 -2.31 13.51
C LEU A 118 -7.28 -1.36 14.23
N GLU A 119 -6.82 -0.66 15.26
CA GLU A 119 -7.61 0.34 15.99
C GLU A 119 -8.14 1.45 15.06
N ALA A 120 -7.30 1.93 14.14
CA ALA A 120 -7.70 2.94 13.16
C ALA A 120 -8.77 2.41 12.20
N GLY A 121 -8.66 1.16 11.76
CA GLY A 121 -9.65 0.50 10.90
C GLY A 121 -11.01 0.36 11.57
N GLU A 122 -11.04 -0.14 12.81
CA GLU A 122 -12.27 -0.24 13.61
C GLU A 122 -12.93 1.12 13.86
N ASN A 123 -12.12 2.13 14.19
CA ASN A 123 -12.59 3.49 14.40
C ASN A 123 -13.17 4.10 13.12
N PHE A 124 -12.54 3.86 11.98
CA PHE A 124 -13.00 4.33 10.68
C PHE A 124 -14.36 3.71 10.33
N GLU A 125 -14.51 2.40 10.43
CA GLU A 125 -15.78 1.72 10.16
C GLU A 125 -16.90 2.20 11.08
N ARG A 126 -16.64 2.38 12.37
CA ARG A 126 -17.63 2.94 13.29
C ARG A 126 -18.09 4.32 12.85
N GLN A 127 -17.17 5.21 12.45
CA GLN A 127 -17.51 6.54 11.95
C GLN A 127 -18.33 6.48 10.65
N VAL A 128 -17.99 5.55 9.75
CA VAL A 128 -18.76 5.33 8.51
C VAL A 128 -20.18 4.91 8.85
N GLN A 129 -20.37 3.94 9.75
CA GLN A 129 -21.70 3.48 10.16
C GLN A 129 -22.53 4.59 10.82
N GLU A 130 -21.93 5.40 11.68
CA GLU A 130 -22.58 6.57 12.27
C GLU A 130 -23.04 7.57 11.18
N GLN A 131 -22.18 7.86 10.20
CA GLN A 131 -22.47 8.79 9.11
C GLN A 131 -23.56 8.26 8.19
N VAL A 132 -23.53 6.97 7.84
CA VAL A 132 -24.58 6.30 7.07
C VAL A 132 -25.92 6.39 7.80
N GLY A 133 -25.95 6.09 9.10
CA GLY A 133 -27.18 6.22 9.92
C GLY A 133 -27.74 7.64 9.94
N ILE A 134 -26.89 8.65 10.03
CA ILE A 134 -27.30 10.06 9.95
C ILE A 134 -27.85 10.37 8.54
N TYR A 135 -27.16 9.93 7.49
CA TYR A 135 -27.57 10.12 6.10
C TYR A 135 -28.95 9.50 5.87
N ASP A 136 -29.11 8.23 6.23
CA ASP A 136 -30.37 7.50 6.08
C ASP A 136 -31.52 8.19 6.81
N THR A 137 -31.29 8.61 8.06
CA THR A 137 -32.30 9.34 8.85
C THR A 137 -32.71 10.64 8.19
N ARG A 138 -31.76 11.40 7.64
CA ARG A 138 -32.02 12.70 7.00
C ARG A 138 -32.65 12.57 5.62
N THR A 139 -32.46 11.43 4.97
CA THR A 139 -33.02 11.12 3.65
C THR A 139 -34.29 10.28 3.71
N LEU A 140 -34.83 10.02 4.91
CA LEU A 140 -36.18 9.46 5.08
C LEU A 140 -37.20 10.49 4.62
N GLY A 141 -37.84 10.28 3.45
CA GLY A 141 -38.88 11.16 2.92
C GLY A 141 -38.89 11.27 1.41
N GLU A 142 -39.72 12.14 0.88
CA GLU A 142 -39.79 12.44 -0.54
C GLU A 142 -38.75 13.52 -0.89
N PHE A 143 -37.62 13.10 -1.45
CA PHE A 143 -36.61 14.02 -1.98
C PHE A 143 -36.56 13.94 -3.51
N ILE A 144 -36.24 15.07 -4.13
CA ILE A 144 -35.99 15.10 -5.57
C ILE A 144 -34.71 14.33 -5.83
N LYS A 145 -34.82 13.19 -6.54
CA LYS A 145 -33.67 12.42 -6.99
C LYS A 145 -33.06 13.09 -8.22
N THR A 146 -31.78 13.38 -8.15
CA THR A 146 -31.00 13.84 -9.30
C THR A 146 -30.41 12.68 -10.04
N GLU A 147 -30.33 12.77 -11.37
CA GLU A 147 -29.64 11.78 -12.18
C GLU A 147 -28.13 11.91 -11.95
N ARG A 148 -27.45 10.74 -11.94
CA ARG A 148 -25.99 10.71 -11.89
C ARG A 148 -25.47 11.02 -13.29
N GLU A 149 -24.73 12.11 -13.45
CA GLU A 149 -24.00 12.34 -14.69
C GLU A 149 -22.92 11.26 -14.82
N ALA A 150 -22.94 10.51 -15.93
CA ALA A 150 -21.82 9.67 -16.32
C ALA A 150 -20.64 10.59 -16.66
N ASP A 151 -19.45 10.31 -16.14
CA ASP A 151 -18.27 11.00 -16.63
C ASP A 151 -18.07 10.68 -18.13
N GLU A 152 -17.33 11.51 -18.85
CA GLU A 152 -17.09 11.36 -20.30
C GLU A 152 -16.43 10.01 -20.67
N GLN A 153 -16.02 9.19 -19.70
CA GLN A 153 -15.40 7.88 -19.85
C GLN A 153 -16.35 6.69 -19.52
N GLY A 154 -17.58 6.95 -19.15
CA GLY A 154 -18.59 5.92 -18.89
C GLY A 154 -18.31 5.06 -17.63
N ILE A 155 -17.45 5.52 -16.73
CA ILE A 155 -17.19 4.83 -15.46
C ILE A 155 -18.30 5.19 -14.48
N VAL A 156 -19.19 4.24 -14.24
CA VAL A 156 -20.20 4.33 -13.17
C VAL A 156 -19.56 3.82 -11.89
N PHE A 157 -19.25 4.70 -10.95
CA PHE A 157 -18.89 4.29 -9.60
C PHE A 157 -20.14 3.72 -8.91
N GLN A 158 -20.11 2.43 -8.62
CA GLN A 158 -21.13 1.75 -7.79
C GLN A 158 -20.89 2.04 -6.33
#